data_529ce74d075eec4386926cedd4ec6ce4
#
_entry.id   529ce74d075eec4386926cedd4ec6ce4
#
_cell.length_a   1.000
_cell.length_b   1.000
_cell.length_c   1.000
_cell.angle_alpha   90.00
_cell.angle_beta   90.00
_cell.angle_gamma   90.00
#
_symmetry.space_group_name_H-M   'P 1'
#
loop_
_entity.id
_entity.type
_entity.pdbx_description
1 polymer ?
#
loop_
_entity_poly.entity_id
_entity_poly.type
_entity_poly.pdbx_seq_one_letter_code
_entity_poly.pdbx_strand_id
1 'polypeptide(L)'
;IDGELIFISYDHNMIQYMPSTSLWQATRLDKAGNYTSAVTRAPLAGMAIGTNLWTVYNDSKRCSSESQYEVLLTLTGCSEEEFTCREGFCVAMEQRCDGVVDCRDKSDEVGCSKVVIESSYSRLIAPPPVGNRSRAVVRIAVTIHAILQIDEIGETFYVSFNQDATWIDPRLVYQNIKRNTDLNVLSAEETASIWTPQIVFYNTKAKEESVADKRTILSIIPSKEFNYERTDMSNHEN
;
A
#
# COMPACT_ATOMS: atom_id res chain seq x y z
N ILE A 1 -4.18 28.15 36.40
CA ILE A 1 -3.78 26.84 35.93
C ILE A 1 -2.83 27.12 34.80
N ASP A 2 -1.56 26.98 35.09
CA ASP A 2 -0.46 27.25 34.17
C ASP A 2 -0.65 26.41 32.92
N GLY A 3 -0.60 27.07 31.76
CA GLY A 3 -0.98 26.50 30.49
C GLY A 3 0.00 25.44 29.98
N GLU A 4 0.10 24.32 30.66
CA GLU A 4 0.78 23.12 30.15
C GLU A 4 -0.07 22.50 29.06
N LEU A 5 0.47 22.39 27.85
CA LEU A 5 -0.15 21.66 26.76
C LEU A 5 -0.02 20.16 27.03
N ILE A 6 -1.15 19.50 27.26
CA ILE A 6 -1.23 18.07 27.46
C ILE A 6 -2.12 17.49 26.35
N PHE A 7 -1.59 16.52 25.61
CA PHE A 7 -2.36 15.73 24.65
C PHE A 7 -2.64 14.35 25.26
N ILE A 8 -3.85 13.87 25.08
CA ILE A 8 -4.23 12.49 25.46
C ILE A 8 -4.59 11.77 24.19
N SER A 9 -3.85 10.71 23.86
CA SER A 9 -4.16 9.87 22.70
C SER A 9 -5.37 8.96 22.98
N TYR A 10 -5.96 8.42 21.91
CA TYR A 10 -7.06 7.46 22.00
C TYR A 10 -6.72 6.24 22.90
N ASP A 11 -5.45 5.81 22.89
CA ASP A 11 -4.95 4.68 23.72
C ASP A 11 -4.53 5.12 25.13
N HIS A 12 -4.99 6.26 25.63
CA HIS A 12 -4.69 6.80 26.96
C HIS A 12 -3.20 7.10 27.18
N ASN A 13 -2.42 7.31 26.11
CA ASN A 13 -1.08 7.85 26.26
C ASN A 13 -1.18 9.34 26.54
N MET A 14 -0.44 9.80 27.53
CA MET A 14 -0.33 11.22 27.86
C MET A 14 0.95 11.79 27.24
N ILE A 15 0.82 12.89 26.51
CA ILE A 15 1.94 13.57 25.88
C ILE A 15 1.95 15.01 26.40
N GLN A 16 3.05 15.40 27.02
CA GLN A 16 3.20 16.74 27.64
C GLN A 16 4.56 17.36 27.34
N TYR A 17 4.58 18.68 27.25
CA TYR A 17 5.82 19.44 27.18
C TYR A 17 6.40 19.65 28.57
N MET A 18 7.69 19.41 28.72
CA MET A 18 8.45 19.63 29.97
C MET A 18 9.34 20.87 29.83
N PRO A 19 8.93 22.03 30.36
CA PRO A 19 9.68 23.30 30.19
C PRO A 19 11.10 23.23 30.77
N SER A 20 11.30 22.50 31.87
CA SER A 20 12.58 22.34 32.53
C SER A 20 13.68 21.70 31.70
N THR A 21 13.29 20.81 30.80
CA THR A 21 14.20 20.04 29.91
C THR A 21 14.08 20.43 28.44
N SER A 22 13.07 21.21 28.09
CA SER A 22 12.70 21.55 26.72
C SER A 22 12.42 20.29 25.87
N LEU A 23 11.87 19.26 26.48
CA LEU A 23 11.51 18.00 25.86
C LEU A 23 10.01 17.78 25.88
N TRP A 24 9.52 17.09 24.88
CA TRP A 24 8.21 16.46 24.91
C TRP A 24 8.34 15.06 25.51
N GLN A 25 7.45 14.70 26.41
CA GLN A 25 7.39 13.41 27.02
C GLN A 25 6.06 12.73 26.70
N ALA A 26 6.12 11.54 26.12
CA ALA A 26 4.99 10.62 26.02
C ALA A 26 5.09 9.58 27.11
N THR A 27 3.99 9.36 27.82
CA THR A 27 3.91 8.35 28.90
C THR A 27 2.77 7.40 28.64
N ARG A 28 3.05 6.12 28.64
CA ARG A 28 2.07 5.04 28.54
C ARG A 28 2.08 4.23 29.82
N LEU A 29 0.90 4.01 30.36
CA LEU A 29 0.69 3.09 31.47
C LEU A 29 0.01 1.81 30.92
N ASP A 30 0.65 0.67 31.01
CA ASP A 30 0.02 -0.58 30.63
C ASP A 30 -1.00 -1.06 31.69
N LYS A 31 -1.82 -2.05 31.34
CA LYS A 31 -2.82 -2.62 32.26
C LYS A 31 -2.20 -3.29 33.51
N ALA A 32 -0.91 -3.55 33.48
CA ALA A 32 -0.16 -4.13 34.59
C ALA A 32 0.52 -3.06 35.46
N GLY A 33 0.36 -1.78 35.14
CA GLY A 33 0.93 -0.68 35.90
C GLY A 33 2.40 -0.38 35.56
N ASN A 34 2.94 -0.96 34.47
CA ASN A 34 4.30 -0.65 34.04
C ASN A 34 4.32 0.64 33.21
N TYR A 35 5.33 1.45 33.47
CA TYR A 35 5.56 2.67 32.73
C TYR A 35 6.45 2.44 31.51
N THR A 36 6.02 2.97 30.37
CA THR A 36 6.90 3.22 29.22
C THR A 36 6.88 4.71 28.99
N SER A 37 8.02 5.36 28.96
CA SER A 37 8.14 6.76 28.62
C SER A 37 9.02 6.96 27.41
N ALA A 38 8.64 7.88 26.56
CA ALA A 38 9.44 8.30 25.42
C ALA A 38 9.61 9.81 25.46
N VAL A 39 10.78 10.28 25.10
CA VAL A 39 11.06 11.72 25.04
C VAL A 39 11.60 12.11 23.67
N THR A 40 11.22 13.29 23.21
CA THR A 40 11.77 13.88 21.99
C THR A 40 12.01 15.36 22.17
N ARG A 41 12.98 15.89 21.42
CA ARG A 41 13.19 17.32 21.30
C ARG A 41 12.36 17.81 20.12
N ALA A 42 11.39 18.69 20.40
CA ALA A 42 10.55 19.25 19.35
C ALA A 42 11.40 19.98 18.29
N PRO A 43 11.06 19.81 17.01
CA PRO A 43 11.60 20.66 15.97
C PRO A 43 11.17 22.13 16.21
N LEU A 44 11.79 23.06 15.51
CA LEU A 44 11.77 24.52 15.64
C LEU A 44 10.41 25.23 15.89
N ALA A 45 9.28 24.55 15.77
CA ALA A 45 7.94 25.12 15.94
C ALA A 45 7.30 24.88 17.34
N GLY A 46 8.01 24.27 18.27
CA GLY A 46 7.53 24.08 19.64
C GLY A 46 6.52 22.96 19.88
N MET A 47 6.05 22.26 18.85
CA MET A 47 5.12 21.12 18.98
C MET A 47 5.75 19.85 18.41
N ALA A 48 5.54 18.72 19.07
CA ALA A 48 6.06 17.40 18.64
C ALA A 48 5.16 16.76 17.57
N ILE A 49 4.41 17.56 16.80
CA ILE A 49 3.57 17.07 15.70
C ILE A 49 4.45 16.61 14.54
N GLY A 50 4.03 15.59 13.83
CA GLY A 50 4.78 14.95 12.75
C GLY A 50 5.68 13.84 13.25
N THR A 51 6.55 13.36 12.35
CA THR A 51 7.48 12.26 12.64
C THR A 51 8.74 12.82 13.31
N ASN A 52 8.99 12.39 14.53
CA ASN A 52 10.14 12.79 15.32
C ASN A 52 10.88 11.56 15.85
N LEU A 53 12.19 11.72 16.08
CA LEU A 53 13.00 10.70 16.73
C LEU A 53 12.72 10.75 18.24
N TRP A 54 12.24 9.66 18.79
CA TRP A 54 11.93 9.51 20.19
C TRP A 54 12.89 8.55 20.85
N THR A 55 13.40 8.91 22.03
CA THR A 55 14.13 7.98 22.88
C THR A 55 13.14 7.35 23.85
N VAL A 56 12.96 6.03 23.74
CA VAL A 56 12.05 5.26 24.57
C VAL A 56 12.79 4.66 25.74
N TYR A 57 12.25 4.85 26.93
CA TYR A 57 12.73 4.28 28.17
C TYR A 57 11.75 3.20 28.62
N ASN A 58 12.19 1.97 28.70
CA ASN A 58 11.36 0.86 29.11
C ASN A 58 11.79 0.38 30.51
N ASP A 59 10.89 0.51 31.47
CA ASP A 59 11.15 0.09 32.86
C ASP A 59 10.91 -1.41 33.05
N SER A 60 10.28 -2.08 32.08
CA SER A 60 10.04 -3.53 32.11
C SER A 60 11.13 -4.28 31.37
N LYS A 61 11.98 -4.98 32.13
CA LYS A 61 13.10 -5.86 31.71
C LYS A 61 12.67 -7.04 30.80
N ARG A 62 11.78 -6.86 29.81
CA ARG A 62 11.17 -8.03 29.14
C ARG A 62 11.86 -8.54 27.90
N CYS A 63 12.65 -7.77 27.15
CA CYS A 63 13.20 -8.29 25.89
C CYS A 63 14.58 -7.80 25.45
N SER A 64 15.19 -6.79 26.07
CA SER A 64 16.56 -6.37 25.71
C SER A 64 17.37 -5.94 26.91
N SER A 65 18.68 -6.11 26.81
CA SER A 65 19.66 -5.63 27.81
C SER A 65 19.83 -4.12 27.81
N GLU A 66 19.22 -3.41 26.85
CA GLU A 66 19.27 -1.97 26.74
C GLU A 66 18.04 -1.34 27.40
N SER A 67 18.31 -0.42 28.31
CA SER A 67 17.26 0.34 29.03
C SER A 67 16.63 1.46 28.21
N GLN A 68 17.20 1.77 27.04
CA GLN A 68 16.72 2.80 26.12
C GLN A 68 17.00 2.43 24.67
N TYR A 69 16.11 2.84 23.76
CA TYR A 69 16.31 2.74 22.32
C TYR A 69 15.65 3.93 21.61
N GLU A 70 16.08 4.20 20.39
CA GLU A 70 15.54 5.27 19.57
C GLU A 70 14.57 4.71 18.54
N VAL A 71 13.46 5.42 18.31
CA VAL A 71 12.42 5.07 17.35
C VAL A 71 11.82 6.31 16.73
N LEU A 72 11.45 6.25 15.47
CA LEU A 72 10.66 7.28 14.81
C LEU A 72 9.19 7.07 15.15
N LEU A 73 8.59 8.04 15.84
CA LEU A 73 7.15 8.03 16.13
C LEU A 73 6.50 9.27 15.51
N THR A 74 5.32 9.07 14.96
CA THR A 74 4.53 10.17 14.38
C THR A 74 3.40 10.54 15.33
N LEU A 75 3.38 11.81 15.74
CA LEU A 75 2.27 12.40 16.48
C LEU A 75 1.41 13.19 15.50
N THR A 76 0.13 12.85 15.41
CA THR A 76 -0.79 13.47 14.45
C THR A 76 -2.16 13.67 15.06
N GLY A 77 -2.92 14.64 14.53
CA GLY A 77 -4.34 14.82 14.79
C GLY A 77 -5.23 14.29 13.65
N CYS A 78 -4.66 13.59 12.67
CA CYS A 78 -5.41 13.07 11.54
C CYS A 78 -6.39 11.97 11.98
N SER A 79 -7.54 11.92 11.31
CA SER A 79 -8.52 10.87 11.51
C SER A 79 -8.05 9.54 10.89
N GLU A 80 -8.79 8.47 11.18
CA GLU A 80 -8.52 7.16 10.60
C GLU A 80 -8.73 7.08 9.08
N GLU A 81 -9.48 8.01 8.52
CA GLU A 81 -9.77 8.11 7.08
C GLU A 81 -8.79 9.01 6.33
N GLU A 82 -7.81 9.57 7.05
CA GLU A 82 -6.79 10.45 6.51
C GLU A 82 -5.42 9.80 6.57
N PHE A 83 -4.57 10.16 5.61
CA PHE A 83 -3.14 9.85 5.63
C PHE A 83 -2.38 10.96 6.33
N THR A 84 -1.45 10.59 7.19
CA THR A 84 -0.56 11.53 7.88
C THR A 84 0.72 11.72 7.09
N CYS A 85 0.96 12.95 6.59
CA CYS A 85 2.27 13.34 6.06
C CYS A 85 3.35 13.24 7.16
N ARG A 86 4.62 13.05 6.82
CA ARG A 86 5.71 13.03 7.81
C ARG A 86 5.78 14.31 8.65
N GLU A 87 5.40 15.44 8.06
CA GLU A 87 5.33 16.72 8.76
C GLU A 87 4.12 16.82 9.71
N GLY A 88 3.22 15.82 9.74
CA GLY A 88 2.07 15.77 10.61
C GLY A 88 0.78 16.35 10.03
N PHE A 89 0.79 16.85 8.79
CA PHE A 89 -0.40 17.30 8.09
C PHE A 89 -1.24 16.10 7.61
N CYS A 90 -2.54 16.32 7.49
CA CYS A 90 -3.49 15.33 7.05
C CYS A 90 -3.87 15.55 5.59
N VAL A 91 -3.91 14.49 4.80
CA VAL A 91 -4.48 14.46 3.46
C VAL A 91 -5.50 13.32 3.38
N ALA A 92 -6.49 13.44 2.51
CA ALA A 92 -7.46 12.36 2.37
C ALA A 92 -6.78 11.05 1.94
N MET A 93 -7.29 9.90 2.40
CA MET A 93 -6.69 8.59 2.07
C MET A 93 -6.70 8.31 0.56
N GLU A 94 -7.64 8.91 -0.17
CA GLU A 94 -7.71 8.84 -1.64
C GLU A 94 -6.54 9.56 -2.32
N GLN A 95 -6.00 10.62 -1.70
CA GLN A 95 -4.88 11.41 -2.19
C GLN A 95 -3.54 10.70 -1.98
N ARG A 96 -3.48 9.69 -1.12
CA ARG A 96 -2.28 8.88 -0.99
C ARG A 96 -2.10 7.99 -2.20
N CYS A 97 -0.93 8.03 -2.83
CA CYS A 97 -0.57 7.20 -3.98
C CYS A 97 -1.52 7.39 -5.19
N ASP A 98 -1.91 8.63 -5.48
CA ASP A 98 -2.72 8.98 -6.64
C ASP A 98 -1.89 9.61 -7.78
N GLY A 99 -0.59 9.79 -7.56
CA GLY A 99 0.36 10.39 -8.50
C GLY A 99 0.43 11.92 -8.42
N VAL A 100 -0.29 12.52 -7.46
CA VAL A 100 -0.26 13.97 -7.18
C VAL A 100 0.42 14.18 -5.83
N VAL A 101 1.27 15.18 -5.73
CA VAL A 101 1.96 15.51 -4.47
C VAL A 101 1.08 16.45 -3.67
N ASP A 102 0.46 15.94 -2.61
CA ASP A 102 -0.39 16.70 -1.68
C ASP A 102 0.32 17.01 -0.35
N CYS A 103 1.19 16.12 0.13
CA CYS A 103 2.09 16.41 1.24
C CYS A 103 3.29 17.26 0.78
N ARG A 104 3.70 18.27 1.56
CA ARG A 104 4.87 19.11 1.23
C ARG A 104 6.16 18.29 1.16
N ASP A 105 6.27 17.27 2.00
CA ASP A 105 7.42 16.35 2.06
C ASP A 105 7.31 15.18 1.09
N LYS A 106 6.27 15.14 0.26
CA LYS A 106 5.97 14.10 -0.74
C LYS A 106 5.76 12.70 -0.13
N SER A 107 5.49 12.61 1.15
CA SER A 107 5.34 11.33 1.84
C SER A 107 4.10 10.55 1.41
N ASP A 108 3.10 11.23 0.87
CA ASP A 108 1.90 10.65 0.26
C ASP A 108 2.21 9.79 -0.97
N GLU A 109 3.28 10.11 -1.70
CA GLU A 109 3.70 9.40 -2.90
C GLU A 109 4.91 8.47 -2.67
N VAL A 110 5.27 8.22 -1.41
CA VAL A 110 6.37 7.30 -1.04
C VAL A 110 5.82 5.92 -0.68
N GLY A 111 6.46 4.87 -1.21
CA GLY A 111 6.07 3.48 -0.92
C GLY A 111 4.73 3.08 -1.54
N CYS A 112 4.41 3.61 -2.69
CA CYS A 112 3.15 3.42 -3.41
C CYS A 112 3.07 2.14 -4.24
N SER A 113 4.04 1.25 -4.12
CA SER A 113 3.93 -0.05 -4.77
C SER A 113 2.66 -0.78 -4.31
N LYS A 114 1.94 -1.35 -5.27
CA LYS A 114 0.72 -2.12 -5.01
C LYS A 114 0.99 -3.61 -4.82
N VAL A 115 2.19 -4.05 -5.16
CA VAL A 115 2.58 -5.46 -5.10
C VAL A 115 3.91 -5.60 -4.37
N VAL A 116 3.93 -6.44 -3.34
CA VAL A 116 5.16 -6.89 -2.69
C VAL A 116 5.55 -8.24 -3.25
N ILE A 117 6.76 -8.32 -3.80
CA ILE A 117 7.29 -9.51 -4.43
C ILE A 117 8.39 -10.08 -3.54
N GLU A 118 8.18 -11.27 -3.02
CA GLU A 118 9.20 -11.98 -2.25
C GLU A 118 10.37 -12.44 -3.14
N SER A 119 11.55 -12.59 -2.56
CA SER A 119 12.75 -13.04 -3.28
C SER A 119 12.62 -14.44 -3.91
N SER A 120 11.70 -15.25 -3.42
CA SER A 120 11.37 -16.58 -3.94
C SER A 120 10.46 -16.56 -5.16
N TYR A 121 9.87 -15.42 -5.49
CA TYR A 121 8.91 -15.30 -6.59
C TYR A 121 9.60 -15.39 -7.95
N SER A 122 8.98 -16.12 -8.87
CA SER A 122 9.41 -16.17 -10.26
C SER A 122 8.25 -15.85 -11.21
N ARG A 123 8.42 -14.82 -12.01
CA ARG A 123 7.46 -14.43 -13.05
C ARG A 123 7.37 -15.43 -14.22
N LEU A 124 8.33 -16.31 -14.33
CA LEU A 124 8.37 -17.34 -15.39
C LEU A 124 7.54 -18.58 -15.05
N ILE A 125 7.15 -18.72 -13.80
CA ILE A 125 6.38 -19.85 -13.30
C ILE A 125 4.93 -19.42 -13.09
N ALA A 126 4.00 -20.16 -13.70
CA ALA A 126 2.58 -19.90 -13.50
C ALA A 126 2.18 -20.01 -12.01
N PRO A 127 1.17 -19.26 -11.57
CA PRO A 127 0.67 -19.34 -10.20
C PRO A 127 0.28 -20.76 -9.81
N PRO A 128 0.45 -21.16 -8.55
CA PRO A 128 -0.06 -22.41 -8.05
C PRO A 128 -1.60 -22.41 -8.06
N PRO A 129 -2.23 -23.57 -8.10
CA PRO A 129 -3.66 -23.67 -8.02
C PRO A 129 -4.18 -23.22 -6.66
N VAL A 130 -5.36 -22.58 -6.64
CA VAL A 130 -6.01 -22.09 -5.42
C VAL A 130 -7.21 -22.97 -5.08
N GLY A 131 -7.36 -23.30 -3.81
CA GLY A 131 -8.43 -24.16 -3.30
C GLY A 131 -8.27 -25.61 -3.75
N ASN A 132 -9.38 -26.28 -4.03
CA ASN A 132 -9.39 -27.71 -4.38
C ASN A 132 -9.15 -27.96 -5.89
N ARG A 133 -8.39 -27.11 -6.57
CA ARG A 133 -8.10 -27.20 -7.99
C ARG A 133 -6.73 -27.82 -8.24
N SER A 134 -6.58 -28.51 -9.35
CA SER A 134 -5.31 -29.14 -9.76
C SER A 134 -4.43 -28.21 -10.60
N ARG A 135 -4.95 -27.10 -11.11
CA ARG A 135 -4.25 -26.15 -12.00
C ARG A 135 -4.65 -24.72 -11.72
N ALA A 136 -3.77 -23.77 -12.03
CA ALA A 136 -4.12 -22.35 -12.11
C ALA A 136 -5.24 -22.13 -13.14
N VAL A 137 -6.15 -21.22 -12.82
CA VAL A 137 -7.27 -20.90 -13.70
C VAL A 137 -7.15 -19.44 -14.14
N VAL A 138 -7.13 -19.25 -15.45
CA VAL A 138 -7.29 -17.93 -16.08
C VAL A 138 -8.69 -17.88 -16.67
N ARG A 139 -9.49 -16.91 -16.24
CA ARG A 139 -10.80 -16.64 -16.82
C ARG A 139 -10.64 -15.61 -17.91
N ILE A 140 -11.17 -15.87 -19.08
CA ILE A 140 -11.12 -14.97 -20.22
C ILE A 140 -12.55 -14.54 -20.55
N ALA A 141 -12.75 -13.24 -20.67
CA ALA A 141 -13.96 -12.63 -21.22
C ALA A 141 -13.58 -11.87 -22.49
N VAL A 142 -14.40 -11.98 -23.52
CA VAL A 142 -14.21 -11.26 -24.79
C VAL A 142 -15.47 -10.45 -25.07
N THR A 143 -15.30 -9.15 -25.30
CA THR A 143 -16.37 -8.22 -25.67
C THR A 143 -16.12 -7.71 -27.06
N ILE A 144 -16.96 -8.13 -28.01
CA ILE A 144 -16.87 -7.67 -29.41
C ILE A 144 -17.58 -6.33 -29.54
N HIS A 145 -16.85 -5.31 -29.97
CA HIS A 145 -17.40 -3.96 -30.21
C HIS A 145 -17.96 -3.79 -31.61
N ALA A 146 -17.24 -4.30 -32.61
CA ALA A 146 -17.66 -4.17 -34.00
C ALA A 146 -17.02 -5.24 -34.89
N ILE A 147 -17.73 -5.66 -35.91
CA ILE A 147 -17.18 -6.35 -37.07
C ILE A 147 -17.02 -5.27 -38.16
N LEU A 148 -15.76 -4.96 -38.47
CA LEU A 148 -15.43 -3.82 -39.32
C LEU A 148 -15.49 -4.13 -40.82
N GLN A 149 -15.05 -5.36 -41.16
CA GLN A 149 -15.00 -5.79 -42.56
C GLN A 149 -15.10 -7.31 -42.65
N ILE A 150 -15.77 -7.82 -43.69
CA ILE A 150 -15.79 -9.24 -44.04
C ILE A 150 -15.26 -9.33 -45.47
N ASP A 151 -14.23 -10.16 -45.65
CA ASP A 151 -13.67 -10.49 -46.96
C ASP A 151 -14.01 -11.96 -47.28
N GLU A 152 -15.04 -12.13 -48.11
CA GLU A 152 -15.55 -13.50 -48.46
C GLU A 152 -14.55 -14.25 -49.35
N ILE A 153 -13.81 -13.55 -50.20
CA ILE A 153 -12.82 -14.17 -51.10
C ILE A 153 -11.58 -14.58 -50.30
N GLY A 154 -11.15 -13.72 -49.38
CA GLY A 154 -10.00 -13.98 -48.53
C GLY A 154 -10.33 -14.82 -47.30
N GLU A 155 -11.61 -15.20 -47.10
CA GLU A 155 -12.09 -15.92 -45.91
C GLU A 155 -11.66 -15.32 -44.59
N THR A 156 -11.70 -13.97 -44.47
CA THR A 156 -11.24 -13.23 -43.30
C THR A 156 -12.26 -12.19 -42.88
N PHE A 157 -12.17 -11.80 -41.63
CA PHE A 157 -12.92 -10.65 -41.14
C PHE A 157 -12.05 -9.81 -40.17
N TYR A 158 -12.37 -8.54 -40.08
CA TYR A 158 -11.76 -7.62 -39.13
C TYR A 158 -12.73 -7.36 -37.99
N VAL A 159 -12.25 -7.54 -36.77
CA VAL A 159 -13.06 -7.37 -35.56
C VAL A 159 -12.34 -6.48 -34.56
N SER A 160 -13.10 -5.58 -33.95
CA SER A 160 -12.65 -4.80 -32.80
C SER A 160 -13.25 -5.43 -31.53
N PHE A 161 -12.40 -5.78 -30.58
CA PHE A 161 -12.84 -6.40 -29.33
C PHE A 161 -11.93 -6.04 -28.17
N ASN A 162 -12.46 -6.10 -26.95
CA ASN A 162 -11.69 -6.13 -25.72
C ASN A 162 -11.61 -7.56 -25.21
N GLN A 163 -10.49 -7.87 -24.61
CA GLN A 163 -10.28 -9.16 -23.97
C GLN A 163 -9.78 -8.92 -22.54
N ASP A 164 -10.54 -9.43 -21.59
CA ASP A 164 -10.19 -9.37 -20.17
C ASP A 164 -9.73 -10.76 -19.72
N ALA A 165 -8.57 -10.81 -19.06
CA ALA A 165 -8.05 -12.02 -18.46
C ALA A 165 -7.94 -11.84 -16.95
N THR A 166 -8.56 -12.69 -16.17
CA THR A 166 -8.55 -12.62 -14.71
C THR A 166 -7.98 -13.91 -14.11
N TRP A 167 -7.03 -13.78 -13.21
CA TRP A 167 -6.43 -14.90 -12.49
C TRP A 167 -6.12 -14.52 -11.04
N ILE A 168 -5.78 -15.51 -10.23
CA ILE A 168 -5.34 -15.34 -8.85
C ILE A 168 -3.89 -15.83 -8.76
N ASP A 169 -3.02 -15.00 -8.21
CA ASP A 169 -1.66 -15.40 -7.85
C ASP A 169 -1.48 -15.28 -6.33
N PRO A 170 -1.56 -16.40 -5.59
CA PRO A 170 -1.47 -16.38 -4.13
C PRO A 170 -0.05 -16.15 -3.60
N ARG A 171 0.94 -16.04 -4.48
CA ARG A 171 2.33 -15.74 -4.12
C ARG A 171 2.59 -14.24 -3.97
N LEU A 172 1.65 -13.41 -4.41
CA LEU A 172 1.76 -11.96 -4.37
C LEU A 172 1.07 -11.43 -3.12
N VAL A 173 1.72 -10.51 -2.45
CA VAL A 173 1.13 -9.72 -1.35
C VAL A 173 0.75 -8.36 -1.92
N TYR A 174 -0.49 -7.95 -1.69
CA TYR A 174 -1.02 -6.70 -2.20
C TYR A 174 -1.11 -5.66 -1.08
N GLN A 175 -0.71 -4.43 -1.37
CA GLN A 175 -0.75 -3.29 -0.46
C GLN A 175 -1.23 -2.04 -1.19
N ASN A 176 -1.59 -1.00 -0.45
CA ASN A 176 -2.07 0.28 -1.00
C ASN A 176 -3.26 0.14 -1.97
N ILE A 177 -4.09 -0.87 -1.77
CA ILE A 177 -5.23 -1.15 -2.63
C ILE A 177 -6.38 -0.19 -2.27
N LYS A 178 -6.88 0.52 -3.27
CA LYS A 178 -7.99 1.45 -3.14
C LYS A 178 -9.34 0.74 -3.25
N ARG A 179 -10.37 1.29 -2.62
CA ARG A 179 -11.76 0.82 -2.79
C ARG A 179 -12.25 1.00 -4.23
N ASN A 180 -11.87 2.13 -4.85
CA ASN A 180 -12.08 2.33 -6.27
C ASN A 180 -11.07 1.50 -7.08
N THR A 181 -11.55 0.46 -7.75
CA THR A 181 -10.72 -0.49 -8.51
C THR A 181 -9.99 0.15 -9.68
N ASP A 182 -10.50 1.24 -10.24
CA ASP A 182 -9.86 1.95 -11.34
C ASP A 182 -8.52 2.58 -10.94
N LEU A 183 -8.33 2.83 -9.65
CA LEU A 183 -7.09 3.36 -9.09
C LEU A 183 -6.05 2.25 -8.78
N ASN A 184 -6.41 0.99 -8.92
CA ASN A 184 -5.53 -0.14 -8.63
C ASN A 184 -4.75 -0.63 -9.86
N VAL A 185 -4.48 0.26 -10.80
CA VAL A 185 -3.65 -0.03 -11.96
C VAL A 185 -2.20 -0.20 -11.54
N LEU A 186 -1.56 -1.27 -12.01
CA LEU A 186 -0.15 -1.53 -11.78
C LEU A 186 0.73 -0.64 -12.67
N SER A 187 1.86 -0.22 -12.14
CA SER A 187 2.89 0.46 -12.92
C SER A 187 3.52 -0.49 -13.95
N ALA A 188 4.24 0.07 -14.90
CA ALA A 188 4.97 -0.73 -15.90
C ALA A 188 6.01 -1.64 -15.25
N GLU A 189 6.68 -1.18 -14.19
CA GLU A 189 7.68 -1.94 -13.45
C GLU A 189 7.03 -3.10 -12.67
N GLU A 190 5.92 -2.86 -11.98
CA GLU A 190 5.16 -3.88 -11.29
C GLU A 190 4.64 -4.93 -12.27
N THR A 191 4.06 -4.49 -13.40
CA THR A 191 3.58 -5.37 -14.48
C THR A 191 4.70 -6.24 -15.03
N ALA A 192 5.89 -5.68 -15.27
CA ALA A 192 7.04 -6.42 -15.76
C ALA A 192 7.60 -7.43 -14.76
N SER A 193 7.30 -7.26 -13.47
CA SER A 193 7.84 -8.07 -12.37
C SER A 193 6.98 -9.26 -12.00
N ILE A 194 5.71 -9.29 -12.42
CA ILE A 194 4.78 -10.36 -12.10
C ILE A 194 4.51 -11.28 -13.29
N TRP A 195 3.98 -12.47 -13.00
CA TRP A 195 3.55 -13.39 -14.02
C TRP A 195 2.25 -12.91 -14.68
N THR A 196 2.20 -12.98 -16.00
CA THR A 196 1.01 -12.65 -16.78
C THR A 196 0.71 -13.78 -17.77
N PRO A 197 -0.57 -14.13 -18.02
CA PRO A 197 -0.91 -15.14 -19.01
C PRO A 197 -0.56 -14.63 -20.41
N GLN A 198 0.14 -15.46 -21.17
CA GLN A 198 0.39 -15.18 -22.59
C GLN A 198 -0.78 -15.67 -23.42
N ILE A 199 -1.40 -14.76 -24.17
CA ILE A 199 -2.52 -15.05 -25.04
C ILE A 199 -2.05 -14.91 -26.48
N VAL A 200 -2.24 -15.97 -27.26
CA VAL A 200 -1.81 -16.04 -28.66
C VAL A 200 -3.00 -16.35 -29.54
N PHE A 201 -3.17 -15.56 -30.58
CA PHE A 201 -4.16 -15.79 -31.64
C PHE A 201 -3.50 -16.55 -32.79
N TYR A 202 -3.92 -17.78 -33.07
CA TYR A 202 -3.29 -18.64 -34.08
C TYR A 202 -3.72 -18.33 -35.52
N ASN A 203 -4.90 -17.73 -35.70
CA ASN A 203 -5.51 -17.53 -37.01
C ASN A 203 -5.52 -16.06 -37.46
N THR A 204 -4.58 -15.28 -36.99
CA THR A 204 -4.40 -13.91 -37.48
C THR A 204 -3.62 -13.88 -38.79
N LYS A 205 -4.12 -13.12 -39.78
CA LYS A 205 -3.51 -13.01 -41.10
C LYS A 205 -2.21 -12.21 -41.09
N ALA A 206 -2.09 -11.26 -40.18
CA ALA A 206 -0.88 -10.44 -39.99
C ALA A 206 -0.35 -10.58 -38.56
N LYS A 207 0.87 -11.13 -38.43
CA LYS A 207 1.54 -11.24 -37.11
C LYS A 207 1.87 -9.89 -36.48
N GLU A 208 1.86 -8.83 -37.29
CA GLU A 208 2.25 -7.48 -36.87
C GLU A 208 1.07 -6.61 -36.41
N GLU A 209 -0.17 -6.99 -36.70
CA GLU A 209 -1.37 -6.20 -36.38
C GLU A 209 -2.07 -6.60 -35.08
N SER A 210 -1.56 -7.58 -34.36
CA SER A 210 -2.03 -7.86 -33.01
C SER A 210 -1.58 -6.73 -32.06
N VAL A 211 -2.33 -5.64 -32.04
CA VAL A 211 -2.09 -4.46 -31.20
C VAL A 211 -2.38 -4.73 -29.71
N ALA A 212 -2.78 -5.96 -29.39
CA ALA A 212 -3.13 -6.37 -28.03
C ALA A 212 -2.02 -6.08 -26.98
N ASP A 213 -0.74 -6.21 -27.38
CA ASP A 213 0.37 -6.03 -26.45
C ASP A 213 0.69 -4.57 -26.09
N LYS A 214 0.24 -3.59 -26.87
CA LYS A 214 0.61 -2.18 -26.63
C LYS A 214 -0.33 -1.42 -25.70
N ARG A 215 -1.47 -1.99 -25.33
CA ARG A 215 -2.49 -1.37 -24.48
C ARG A 215 -2.95 -2.26 -23.33
N THR A 216 -2.11 -3.20 -22.91
CA THR A 216 -2.44 -4.05 -21.77
C THR A 216 -2.36 -3.24 -20.48
N ILE A 217 -3.47 -3.15 -19.78
CA ILE A 217 -3.58 -2.53 -18.47
C ILE A 217 -3.79 -3.67 -17.47
N LEU A 218 -2.92 -3.75 -16.47
CA LEU A 218 -3.11 -4.65 -15.34
C LEU A 218 -3.67 -3.87 -14.15
N SER A 219 -4.74 -4.40 -13.57
CA SER A 219 -5.32 -3.87 -12.35
C SER A 219 -5.59 -4.96 -11.33
N ILE A 220 -5.56 -4.59 -10.06
CA ILE A 220 -5.89 -5.48 -8.95
C ILE A 220 -7.37 -5.29 -8.62
N ILE A 221 -8.13 -6.40 -8.67
CA ILE A 221 -9.54 -6.42 -8.31
C ILE A 221 -9.65 -7.17 -6.98
N PRO A 222 -10.06 -6.50 -5.89
CA PRO A 222 -10.30 -7.16 -4.61
C PRO A 222 -11.38 -8.23 -4.74
N SER A 223 -11.09 -9.44 -4.28
CA SER A 223 -12.09 -10.50 -4.20
C SER A 223 -13.08 -10.16 -3.09
N LYS A 224 -14.37 -10.47 -3.28
CA LYS A 224 -15.42 -10.24 -2.26
C LYS A 224 -15.19 -11.03 -0.96
N GLU A 225 -14.23 -11.94 -0.94
CA GLU A 225 -13.86 -12.75 0.23
C GLU A 225 -12.72 -12.14 1.07
N PHE A 226 -12.11 -11.04 0.62
CA PHE A 226 -11.11 -10.35 1.43
C PHE A 226 -11.79 -9.40 2.39
N ASN A 227 -11.89 -9.80 3.66
CA ASN A 227 -12.03 -8.86 4.75
C ASN A 227 -10.78 -7.98 4.76
N TYR A 228 -10.96 -6.68 4.63
CA TYR A 228 -9.91 -5.69 4.86
C TYR A 228 -9.51 -5.75 6.34
N GLU A 229 -8.62 -6.66 6.70
CA GLU A 229 -7.83 -6.46 7.90
C GLU A 229 -6.83 -5.36 7.56
N ARG A 230 -6.99 -4.25 8.24
CA ARG A 230 -6.08 -3.12 8.22
C ARG A 230 -4.72 -3.66 8.64
N THR A 231 -3.81 -3.88 7.71
CA THR A 231 -2.41 -4.09 8.05
C THR A 231 -1.92 -2.76 8.60
N ASP A 232 -1.84 -2.68 9.92
CA ASP A 232 -1.19 -1.58 10.62
C ASP A 232 0.18 -1.36 10.00
N MET A 233 0.40 -0.15 9.49
CA MET A 233 1.67 0.28 8.90
C MET A 233 2.78 0.43 9.95
N SER A 234 2.66 -0.24 11.10
CA SER A 234 3.66 -0.24 12.18
C SER A 234 4.85 -1.16 11.94
N ASN A 235 4.92 -1.90 10.82
CA ASN A 235 5.96 -2.91 10.59
C ASN A 235 6.78 -2.68 9.32
N HIS A 236 7.18 -1.44 9.04
CA HIS A 236 8.27 -1.18 8.10
C HIS A 236 9.43 -0.50 8.84
N GLU A 237 10.06 -1.29 9.72
CA GLU A 237 11.45 -1.14 10.06
C GLU A 237 12.21 -2.36 9.52
N ASN A 238 12.97 -2.12 8.46
CA ASN A 238 14.30 -2.68 8.23
C ASN A 238 15.00 -1.79 7.21
#